data_6fbde0c1094c335e8ad25ac8457c61f1
#
_entry.id   6fbde0c1094c335e8ad25ac8457c61f1
#
_cell.length_a   1.000
_cell.length_b   1.000
_cell.length_c   1.000
_cell.angle_alpha   90.00
_cell.angle_beta   90.00
_cell.angle_gamma   90.00
#
_symmetry.space_group_name_H-M   'P 1'
#
loop_
_entity.id
_entity.type
_entity.pdbx_description
1 polymer ?
#
loop_
_entity_poly.entity_id
_entity_poly.type
_entity_poly.pdbx_seq_one_letter_code
_entity_poly.pdbx_strand_id
1 'polypeptide(L)'
;MAKPIVAIVGRPNVGKSTLVNRIAEKRDAIVHESRGVTRDRSYHDADWNGREFKLIDTGGIESIKSQDRFAPHIREQALLACEEADVIVFVVDGSTGVTDEDEEVARIVRKSDKPVFLVVNKKDNPATEQDGLWDFYALGCGEPLPLSASHGHGTGDLLDDIVNAFPEVDEEPEDDGILNLAIIGRPNVGKSSLANRLANKKRSIVSDVAGTTRDAIDTMIEWKGTPIRLVDTAGIRKKSQVHEDVEYYSLVRGLQAMDRADVCLLVVDASVGVTEQDQKLANMAVERGCALVLLLNKWDLIDSEAKRDEVAVSVAKRLAFAPWIASINVSALTGRAIDKVLAAALSAAESRAVQLKTSELNELLAQIREGGHTVSDRGRRLKIQYATQTGSKPPVISFWCNAPDLVDDNYERFIENRLREKFSLVGTPIRLKFRKKVESN
;
A
#
# COMPACT_ATOMS: atom_id res chain seq x y z
N MET A 1 1.58 9.43 9.44
CA MET A 1 0.54 9.87 8.49
C MET A 1 0.77 9.20 7.14
N ALA A 2 -0.25 8.66 6.50
CA ALA A 2 -0.14 8.24 5.12
C ALA A 2 0.04 9.49 4.25
N LYS A 3 1.03 9.50 3.35
CA LYS A 3 1.23 10.62 2.42
C LYS A 3 0.10 10.59 1.40
N PRO A 4 -0.46 11.76 1.00
CA PRO A 4 -1.40 11.81 -0.11
C PRO A 4 -0.83 11.15 -1.37
N ILE A 5 -1.69 10.55 -2.16
CA ILE A 5 -1.32 9.82 -3.36
C ILE A 5 -1.86 10.56 -4.59
N VAL A 6 -0.98 10.84 -5.55
CA VAL A 6 -1.31 11.47 -6.82
C VAL A 6 -1.11 10.46 -7.94
N ALA A 7 -2.17 10.08 -8.65
CA ALA A 7 -2.07 9.19 -9.80
C ALA A 7 -1.90 9.97 -11.09
N ILE A 8 -0.89 9.61 -11.89
CA ILE A 8 -0.68 10.14 -13.23
C ILE A 8 -1.18 9.11 -14.24
N VAL A 9 -2.31 9.41 -14.88
CA VAL A 9 -3.01 8.55 -15.81
C VAL A 9 -3.08 9.15 -17.22
N GLY A 10 -3.24 8.34 -18.22
CA GLY A 10 -3.32 8.74 -19.63
C GLY A 10 -2.87 7.61 -20.55
N ARG A 11 -3.13 7.74 -21.85
CA ARG A 11 -2.68 6.76 -22.85
C ARG A 11 -1.14 6.68 -22.94
N PRO A 12 -0.57 5.68 -23.61
CA PRO A 12 0.86 5.57 -23.86
C PRO A 12 1.44 6.81 -24.59
N ASN A 13 2.71 7.12 -24.32
CA ASN A 13 3.49 8.15 -25.01
C ASN A 13 3.00 9.61 -24.89
N VAL A 14 2.06 9.92 -23.99
CA VAL A 14 1.64 11.31 -23.69
C VAL A 14 2.64 12.06 -22.79
N GLY A 15 3.65 11.36 -22.26
CA GLY A 15 4.71 11.96 -21.43
C GLY A 15 4.48 11.84 -19.92
N LYS A 16 3.70 10.85 -19.46
CA LYS A 16 3.48 10.56 -18.02
C LYS A 16 4.78 10.40 -17.24
N SER A 17 5.64 9.47 -17.65
CA SER A 17 6.92 9.22 -16.99
C SER A 17 7.87 10.41 -17.05
N THR A 18 7.81 11.21 -18.11
CA THR A 18 8.56 12.48 -18.19
C THR A 18 8.08 13.47 -17.12
N LEU A 19 6.76 13.57 -16.94
CA LEU A 19 6.17 14.43 -15.91
C LEU A 19 6.52 13.92 -14.49
N VAL A 20 6.39 12.63 -14.24
CA VAL A 20 6.79 12.00 -12.96
C VAL A 20 8.25 12.29 -12.63
N ASN A 21 9.15 12.03 -13.58
CA ASN A 21 10.58 12.30 -13.39
C ASN A 21 10.83 13.79 -13.13
N ARG A 22 10.19 14.67 -13.87
CA ARG A 22 10.31 16.13 -13.68
C ARG A 22 9.87 16.58 -12.29
N ILE A 23 8.81 16.01 -11.75
CA ILE A 23 8.33 16.31 -10.39
C ILE A 23 9.28 15.73 -9.35
N ALA A 24 9.77 14.50 -9.57
CA ALA A 24 10.68 13.81 -8.66
C ALA A 24 12.09 14.44 -8.65
N GLU A 25 12.60 14.94 -9.80
CA GLU A 25 13.94 15.54 -9.95
C GLU A 25 14.10 16.92 -9.30
N LYS A 26 13.01 17.62 -8.99
CA LYS A 26 13.08 18.93 -8.31
C LYS A 26 13.55 18.84 -6.85
N ARG A 27 13.95 17.66 -6.39
CA ARG A 27 14.49 17.44 -5.05
C ARG A 27 16.00 17.22 -5.06
N ASP A 28 16.72 17.95 -4.23
CA ASP A 28 18.05 17.60 -3.67
C ASP A 28 17.92 16.41 -2.66
N ALA A 29 17.18 15.35 -2.97
CA ALA A 29 17.00 14.22 -2.08
C ALA A 29 16.98 12.91 -2.86
N ILE A 30 17.88 12.05 -2.46
CA ILE A 30 18.07 10.65 -2.81
C ILE A 30 16.76 9.97 -3.16
N VAL A 31 16.56 9.69 -4.45
CA VAL A 31 15.48 8.84 -4.95
C VAL A 31 15.79 7.42 -4.47
N HIS A 32 15.13 6.97 -3.44
CA HIS A 32 15.01 5.55 -3.20
C HIS A 32 13.92 5.03 -4.15
N GLU A 33 14.32 4.47 -5.28
CA GLU A 33 13.49 3.52 -5.99
C GLU A 33 13.17 2.39 -5.01
N SER A 34 12.00 2.44 -4.41
CA SER A 34 11.45 1.28 -3.72
C SER A 34 11.11 0.25 -4.80
N ARG A 35 12.08 -0.54 -5.22
CA ARG A 35 11.88 -1.74 -6.03
C ARG A 35 11.16 -2.80 -5.20
N GLY A 36 9.91 -2.54 -4.87
CA GLY A 36 8.99 -3.49 -4.24
C GLY A 36 8.12 -4.15 -5.29
N VAL A 37 8.50 -5.34 -5.66
CA VAL A 37 7.71 -6.56 -6.01
C VAL A 37 6.44 -6.47 -6.87
N THR A 38 6.03 -5.33 -7.39
CA THR A 38 5.11 -5.29 -8.53
C THR A 38 5.86 -4.70 -9.72
N ARG A 39 6.20 -5.54 -10.69
CA ARG A 39 6.85 -5.17 -11.96
C ARG A 39 6.07 -4.12 -12.77
N ASP A 40 4.94 -3.64 -12.23
CA ASP A 40 3.89 -2.99 -13.00
C ASP A 40 3.54 -1.57 -12.54
N ARG A 41 4.10 -1.00 -11.45
CA ARG A 41 3.89 0.38 -11.02
C ARG A 41 5.09 0.94 -10.29
N SER A 42 5.46 2.16 -10.64
CA SER A 42 6.52 2.90 -9.95
C SER A 42 5.89 3.92 -9.01
N TYR A 43 6.24 3.83 -7.72
CA TYR A 43 5.88 4.86 -6.73
C TYR A 43 7.09 5.77 -6.53
N HIS A 44 6.85 7.07 -6.60
CA HIS A 44 7.88 8.08 -6.38
C HIS A 44 7.46 8.99 -5.24
N ASP A 45 8.35 9.19 -4.28
CA ASP A 45 8.13 10.21 -3.24
C ASP A 45 8.39 11.60 -3.84
N ALA A 46 7.51 12.53 -3.57
CA ALA A 46 7.64 13.93 -3.98
C ALA A 46 7.28 14.87 -2.82
N ASP A 47 7.72 16.12 -2.90
CA ASP A 47 7.24 17.18 -2.03
C ASP A 47 7.08 18.49 -2.82
N TRP A 48 6.17 19.32 -2.36
CA TRP A 48 5.97 20.67 -2.87
C TRP A 48 5.46 21.57 -1.75
N ASN A 49 6.05 22.73 -1.61
CA ASN A 49 5.71 23.72 -0.57
C ASN A 49 5.65 23.10 0.86
N GLY A 50 6.55 22.13 1.15
CA GLY A 50 6.62 21.46 2.45
C GLY A 50 5.58 20.36 2.67
N ARG A 51 4.75 20.06 1.66
CA ARG A 51 3.81 18.93 1.66
C ARG A 51 4.41 17.73 0.92
N GLU A 52 4.60 16.64 1.66
CA GLU A 52 5.08 15.37 1.09
C GLU A 52 3.90 14.55 0.54
N PHE A 53 4.08 13.92 -0.64
CA PHE A 53 3.10 13.06 -1.28
C PHE A 53 3.77 11.96 -2.10
N LYS A 54 2.99 10.98 -2.57
CA LYS A 54 3.45 9.92 -3.48
C LYS A 54 2.86 10.10 -4.86
N LEU A 55 3.68 9.86 -5.89
CA LEU A 55 3.24 9.78 -7.27
C LEU A 55 3.12 8.32 -7.70
N ILE A 56 2.05 7.96 -8.39
CA ILE A 56 1.91 6.67 -9.08
C ILE A 56 2.07 6.92 -10.58
N ASP A 57 3.12 6.32 -11.19
CA ASP A 57 3.29 6.29 -12.64
C ASP A 57 2.63 5.03 -13.23
N THR A 58 1.58 5.24 -14.04
CA THR A 58 0.93 4.15 -14.79
C THR A 58 1.64 3.81 -16.10
N GLY A 59 2.70 4.55 -16.49
CA GLY A 59 3.43 4.40 -17.75
C GLY A 59 4.64 3.46 -17.70
N GLY A 60 5.09 3.03 -16.52
CA GLY A 60 6.31 2.22 -16.37
C GLY A 60 6.27 0.79 -16.95
N ILE A 61 5.16 0.36 -17.55
CA ILE A 61 4.87 -1.03 -17.95
C ILE A 61 5.03 -1.27 -19.46
N GLU A 62 5.24 -0.24 -20.23
CA GLU A 62 5.26 -0.33 -21.71
C GLU A 62 6.45 -1.11 -22.31
N SER A 63 7.35 -1.66 -21.51
CA SER A 63 8.56 -2.35 -22.00
C SER A 63 8.39 -3.85 -22.27
N ILE A 64 7.21 -4.45 -22.15
CA ILE A 64 6.99 -5.87 -22.46
C ILE A 64 6.13 -6.04 -23.70
N LYS A 65 6.80 -6.42 -24.79
CA LYS A 65 6.29 -6.75 -26.12
C LYS A 65 5.12 -7.74 -26.06
N SER A 66 3.89 -7.27 -26.37
CA SER A 66 2.88 -8.12 -27.02
C SER A 66 1.83 -7.24 -27.70
N GLN A 67 1.76 -7.29 -29.03
CA GLN A 67 1.02 -6.38 -29.91
C GLN A 67 -0.50 -6.60 -29.96
N ASP A 68 -1.10 -7.57 -29.23
CA ASP A 68 -2.50 -7.96 -29.48
C ASP A 68 -3.46 -7.88 -28.28
N ARG A 69 -3.09 -7.26 -27.13
CA ARG A 69 -4.01 -7.13 -25.96
C ARG A 69 -3.84 -5.83 -25.15
N PHE A 70 -3.64 -4.70 -25.81
CA PHE A 70 -3.32 -3.42 -25.13
C PHE A 70 -4.50 -2.78 -24.38
N ALA A 71 -5.70 -2.75 -24.94
CA ALA A 71 -6.82 -2.00 -24.38
C ALA A 71 -7.29 -2.45 -22.97
N PRO A 72 -7.43 -3.75 -22.66
CA PRO A 72 -7.88 -4.17 -21.32
C PRO A 72 -6.90 -3.81 -20.20
N HIS A 73 -5.61 -3.85 -20.47
CA HIS A 73 -4.57 -3.65 -19.47
C HIS A 73 -4.38 -2.18 -19.06
N ILE A 74 -4.48 -1.26 -20.04
CA ILE A 74 -4.42 0.19 -19.79
C ILE A 74 -5.62 0.63 -18.96
N ARG A 75 -6.79 0.10 -19.27
CA ARG A 75 -8.03 0.37 -18.52
C ARG A 75 -7.95 -0.10 -17.08
N GLU A 76 -7.46 -1.31 -16.84
CA GLU A 76 -7.31 -1.89 -15.50
C GLU A 76 -6.35 -1.06 -14.64
N GLN A 77 -5.24 -0.61 -15.21
CA GLN A 77 -4.24 0.19 -14.51
C GLN A 77 -4.71 1.60 -14.20
N ALA A 78 -5.39 2.25 -15.15
CA ALA A 78 -5.98 3.56 -14.92
C ALA A 78 -7.03 3.50 -13.81
N LEU A 79 -7.88 2.48 -13.81
CA LEU A 79 -8.89 2.25 -12.78
C LEU A 79 -8.26 2.09 -11.40
N LEU A 80 -7.28 1.19 -11.26
CA LEU A 80 -6.60 0.93 -9.98
C LEU A 80 -5.84 2.16 -9.47
N ALA A 81 -5.21 2.93 -10.37
CA ALA A 81 -4.51 4.15 -9.99
C ALA A 81 -5.48 5.25 -9.54
N CYS A 82 -6.60 5.43 -10.25
CA CYS A 82 -7.64 6.39 -9.88
C CYS A 82 -8.28 6.07 -8.53
N GLU A 83 -8.41 4.81 -8.17
CA GLU A 83 -9.00 4.41 -6.88
C GLU A 83 -8.04 4.59 -5.71
N GLU A 84 -6.77 4.33 -5.92
CA GLU A 84 -5.74 4.49 -4.89
C GLU A 84 -5.36 5.96 -4.65
N ALA A 85 -5.56 6.83 -5.64
CA ALA A 85 -5.18 8.24 -5.56
C ALA A 85 -6.13 9.08 -4.72
N ASP A 86 -5.59 10.11 -4.07
CA ASP A 86 -6.36 11.22 -3.49
C ASP A 86 -6.61 12.32 -4.52
N VAL A 87 -5.70 12.46 -5.50
CA VAL A 87 -5.76 13.42 -6.62
C VAL A 87 -5.35 12.72 -7.90
N ILE A 88 -6.04 13.02 -9.00
CA ILE A 88 -5.79 12.43 -10.32
C ILE A 88 -5.25 13.51 -11.26
N VAL A 89 -4.13 13.22 -11.93
CA VAL A 89 -3.58 14.01 -13.02
C VAL A 89 -3.79 13.23 -14.32
N PHE A 90 -4.73 13.67 -15.13
CA PHE A 90 -5.02 13.07 -16.43
C PHE A 90 -4.22 13.77 -17.52
N VAL A 91 -3.24 13.07 -18.10
CA VAL A 91 -2.30 13.61 -19.07
C VAL A 91 -2.71 13.19 -20.47
N VAL A 92 -2.86 14.18 -21.36
CA VAL A 92 -3.13 14.01 -22.80
C VAL A 92 -2.05 14.71 -23.63
N ASP A 93 -1.96 14.34 -24.90
CA ASP A 93 -0.96 14.87 -25.84
C ASP A 93 -1.52 16.06 -26.64
N GLY A 94 -1.03 17.25 -26.35
CA GLY A 94 -1.44 18.49 -27.02
C GLY A 94 -1.00 18.62 -28.48
N SER A 95 -0.11 17.72 -28.97
CA SER A 95 0.32 17.74 -30.38
C SER A 95 -0.56 16.88 -31.29
N THR A 96 -1.22 15.85 -30.74
CA THR A 96 -2.05 14.93 -31.54
C THR A 96 -3.55 15.19 -31.43
N GLY A 97 -3.98 16.02 -30.45
CA GLY A 97 -5.40 16.23 -30.16
C GLY A 97 -6.02 15.05 -29.39
N VAL A 98 -7.34 15.10 -29.22
CA VAL A 98 -8.12 14.06 -28.52
C VAL A 98 -8.22 12.80 -29.37
N THR A 99 -8.00 11.64 -28.74
CA THR A 99 -8.11 10.32 -29.36
C THR A 99 -9.17 9.46 -28.67
N ASP A 100 -9.60 8.37 -29.31
CA ASP A 100 -10.55 7.41 -28.72
C ASP A 100 -10.03 6.81 -27.41
N GLU A 101 -8.70 6.60 -27.32
CA GLU A 101 -8.04 6.12 -26.10
C GLU A 101 -8.12 7.14 -24.95
N ASP A 102 -7.98 8.43 -25.26
CA ASP A 102 -8.14 9.51 -24.27
C ASP A 102 -9.58 9.56 -23.75
N GLU A 103 -10.59 9.34 -24.63
CA GLU A 103 -11.99 9.25 -24.23
C GLU A 103 -12.27 8.05 -23.32
N GLU A 104 -11.62 6.90 -23.57
CA GLU A 104 -11.75 5.73 -22.68
C GLU A 104 -11.20 6.01 -21.28
N VAL A 105 -10.01 6.61 -21.19
CA VAL A 105 -9.43 7.03 -19.91
C VAL A 105 -10.32 8.09 -19.24
N ALA A 106 -10.81 9.06 -19.99
CA ALA A 106 -11.72 10.10 -19.48
C ALA A 106 -12.99 9.52 -18.85
N ARG A 107 -13.57 8.44 -19.45
CA ARG A 107 -14.74 7.74 -18.86
C ARG A 107 -14.44 7.11 -17.51
N ILE A 108 -13.19 6.67 -17.30
CA ILE A 108 -12.75 6.11 -16.01
C ILE A 108 -12.58 7.23 -15.00
N VAL A 109 -11.83 8.25 -15.37
CA VAL A 109 -11.51 9.40 -14.51
C VAL A 109 -12.78 10.11 -14.04
N ARG A 110 -13.76 10.33 -14.93
CA ARG A 110 -15.06 10.97 -14.60
C ARG A 110 -15.93 10.17 -13.63
N LYS A 111 -15.70 8.87 -13.49
CA LYS A 111 -16.41 8.02 -12.50
C LYS A 111 -15.81 8.12 -11.11
N SER A 112 -14.65 8.73 -10.99
CA SER A 112 -14.00 8.98 -9.72
C SER A 112 -14.59 10.24 -9.10
N ASP A 113 -14.89 10.21 -7.80
CA ASP A 113 -15.34 11.37 -7.02
C ASP A 113 -14.17 12.23 -6.53
N LYS A 114 -12.97 12.04 -7.10
CA LYS A 114 -11.72 12.68 -6.67
C LYS A 114 -11.41 13.93 -7.51
N PRO A 115 -10.61 14.87 -6.98
CA PRO A 115 -10.11 15.99 -7.76
C PRO A 115 -9.32 15.51 -8.98
N VAL A 116 -9.64 16.08 -10.16
CA VAL A 116 -9.00 15.74 -11.43
C VAL A 116 -8.40 16.98 -12.06
N PHE A 117 -7.13 16.90 -12.46
CA PHE A 117 -6.46 17.92 -13.25
C PHE A 117 -6.18 17.37 -14.66
N LEU A 118 -6.82 17.96 -15.69
CA LEU A 118 -6.60 17.61 -17.08
C LEU A 118 -5.39 18.36 -17.61
N VAL A 119 -4.30 17.66 -17.86
CA VAL A 119 -3.03 18.20 -18.33
C VAL A 119 -2.84 17.95 -19.81
N VAL A 120 -2.74 19.01 -20.61
CA VAL A 120 -2.41 18.96 -22.03
C VAL A 120 -0.90 19.14 -22.18
N ASN A 121 -0.18 18.03 -22.26
CA ASN A 121 1.28 18.01 -22.32
C ASN A 121 1.80 18.24 -23.75
N LYS A 122 3.11 18.50 -23.89
CA LYS A 122 3.83 18.82 -25.12
C LYS A 122 3.40 20.17 -25.73
N LYS A 123 3.01 21.12 -24.89
CA LYS A 123 2.82 22.52 -25.23
C LYS A 123 4.06 23.29 -24.81
N ASP A 124 4.99 23.51 -25.73
CA ASP A 124 6.31 24.08 -25.42
C ASP A 124 6.22 25.56 -25.02
N ASN A 125 5.18 26.28 -25.47
CA ASN A 125 4.89 27.65 -25.15
C ASN A 125 3.45 27.81 -24.60
N PRO A 126 3.17 27.38 -23.34
CA PRO A 126 1.80 27.41 -22.80
C PRO A 126 1.16 28.81 -22.81
N ALA A 127 1.95 29.85 -22.69
CA ALA A 127 1.47 31.24 -22.68
C ALA A 127 0.97 31.75 -24.06
N THR A 128 1.45 31.15 -25.17
CA THR A 128 1.10 31.57 -26.54
C THR A 128 0.29 30.50 -27.29
N GLU A 129 0.31 29.24 -26.85
CA GLU A 129 -0.35 28.12 -27.50
C GLU A 129 -1.70 27.77 -26.84
N GLN A 130 -2.53 28.77 -26.56
CA GLN A 130 -3.90 28.56 -26.09
C GLN A 130 -4.83 28.03 -27.18
N ASP A 131 -4.44 28.23 -28.44
CA ASP A 131 -5.18 27.69 -29.58
C ASP A 131 -5.10 26.16 -29.61
N GLY A 132 -6.25 25.50 -29.70
CA GLY A 132 -6.37 24.04 -29.72
C GLY A 132 -6.59 23.37 -28.33
N LEU A 133 -6.73 24.13 -27.25
CA LEU A 133 -7.14 23.58 -25.95
C LEU A 133 -8.65 23.26 -25.90
N TRP A 134 -9.44 23.93 -26.77
CA TRP A 134 -10.90 23.79 -26.80
C TRP A 134 -11.38 22.35 -27.02
N ASP A 135 -10.65 21.57 -27.84
CA ASP A 135 -11.01 20.19 -28.15
C ASP A 135 -10.96 19.29 -26.91
N PHE A 136 -10.08 19.62 -25.95
CA PHE A 136 -9.91 18.82 -24.74
C PHE A 136 -11.02 19.01 -23.70
N TYR A 137 -11.81 20.10 -23.78
CA TYR A 137 -13.01 20.26 -22.95
C TYR A 137 -14.05 19.15 -23.21
N ALA A 138 -14.04 18.57 -24.42
CA ALA A 138 -14.91 17.45 -24.76
C ALA A 138 -14.70 16.23 -23.87
N LEU A 139 -13.51 16.07 -23.26
CA LEU A 139 -13.22 15.00 -22.32
C LEU A 139 -13.99 15.13 -21.00
N GLY A 140 -14.51 16.32 -20.66
CA GLY A 140 -15.32 16.54 -19.44
C GLY A 140 -14.60 16.26 -18.14
N CYS A 141 -13.27 16.49 -18.10
CA CYS A 141 -12.41 16.24 -16.95
C CYS A 141 -11.85 17.55 -16.32
N GLY A 142 -12.55 18.67 -16.46
CA GLY A 142 -12.16 19.96 -15.96
C GLY A 142 -11.50 20.85 -17.01
N GLU A 143 -10.89 21.98 -16.56
CA GLU A 143 -10.19 22.92 -17.41
C GLU A 143 -8.85 22.31 -17.89
N PRO A 144 -8.57 22.34 -19.23
CA PRO A 144 -7.31 21.84 -19.73
C PRO A 144 -6.14 22.75 -19.36
N LEU A 145 -5.15 22.22 -18.64
CA LEU A 145 -3.94 22.91 -18.21
C LEU A 145 -2.81 22.65 -19.23
N PRO A 146 -2.37 23.64 -20.01
CA PRO A 146 -1.27 23.47 -20.95
C PRO A 146 0.07 23.33 -20.20
N LEU A 147 0.87 22.32 -20.56
CA LEU A 147 2.10 21.97 -19.87
C LEU A 147 3.16 21.44 -20.84
N SER A 148 4.43 21.68 -20.53
CA SER A 148 5.57 21.00 -21.16
C SER A 148 6.39 20.27 -20.09
N ALA A 149 6.18 18.96 -19.96
CA ALA A 149 6.92 18.13 -19.00
C ALA A 149 8.42 18.09 -19.32
N SER A 150 8.83 18.15 -20.60
CA SER A 150 10.22 18.18 -21.04
C SER A 150 10.94 19.48 -20.64
N HIS A 151 10.28 20.61 -20.77
CA HIS A 151 10.84 21.94 -20.45
C HIS A 151 10.49 22.43 -19.04
N GLY A 152 9.53 21.79 -18.37
CA GLY A 152 9.09 22.15 -17.02
C GLY A 152 8.14 23.36 -16.97
N HIS A 153 7.62 23.81 -18.12
CA HIS A 153 6.66 24.91 -18.18
C HIS A 153 5.29 24.46 -17.65
N GLY A 154 4.66 25.25 -16.78
CA GLY A 154 3.35 24.96 -16.17
C GLY A 154 3.38 23.91 -15.05
N THR A 155 4.54 23.28 -14.77
CA THR A 155 4.62 22.24 -13.71
C THR A 155 4.52 22.81 -12.30
N GLY A 156 4.90 24.07 -12.08
CA GLY A 156 4.77 24.75 -10.78
C GLY A 156 3.30 24.97 -10.42
N ASP A 157 2.55 25.55 -11.36
CA ASP A 157 1.13 25.85 -11.18
C ASP A 157 0.33 24.56 -10.96
N LEU A 158 0.61 23.50 -11.74
CA LEU A 158 0.01 22.18 -11.53
C LEU A 158 0.30 21.63 -10.13
N LEU A 159 1.52 21.78 -9.62
CA LEU A 159 1.89 21.30 -8.29
C LEU A 159 1.23 22.11 -7.17
N ASP A 160 1.05 23.41 -7.35
CA ASP A 160 0.27 24.24 -6.43
C ASP A 160 -1.18 23.79 -6.37
N ASP A 161 -1.80 23.55 -7.53
CA ASP A 161 -3.18 23.04 -7.63
C ASP A 161 -3.34 21.67 -6.98
N ILE A 162 -2.40 20.74 -7.23
CA ILE A 162 -2.38 19.40 -6.61
C ILE A 162 -2.33 19.50 -5.09
N VAL A 163 -1.41 20.31 -4.54
CA VAL A 163 -1.24 20.44 -3.09
C VAL A 163 -2.44 21.10 -2.43
N ASN A 164 -3.06 22.07 -3.11
CA ASN A 164 -4.29 22.70 -2.64
C ASN A 164 -5.51 21.77 -2.66
N ALA A 165 -5.50 20.79 -3.57
CA ALA A 165 -6.57 19.78 -3.68
C ALA A 165 -6.40 18.59 -2.74
N PHE A 166 -5.28 18.47 -2.02
CA PHE A 166 -5.14 17.42 -1.02
C PHE A 166 -6.23 17.55 0.03
N PRO A 167 -6.81 16.43 0.48
CA PRO A 167 -7.76 16.46 1.57
C PRO A 167 -7.13 17.23 2.74
N GLU A 168 -7.91 18.12 3.35
CA GLU A 168 -7.50 18.70 4.62
C GLU A 168 -7.09 17.55 5.53
N VAL A 169 -5.93 17.69 6.16
CA VAL A 169 -5.49 16.71 7.15
C VAL A 169 -6.47 16.85 8.31
N ASP A 170 -7.57 16.08 8.24
CA ASP A 170 -8.35 15.84 9.43
C ASP A 170 -7.35 15.42 10.51
N GLU A 171 -7.37 16.09 11.66
CA GLU A 171 -6.63 15.67 12.85
C GLU A 171 -6.78 14.17 12.94
N GLU A 172 -5.66 13.44 13.13
CA GLU A 172 -5.68 11.96 13.18
C GLU A 172 -6.94 11.55 13.92
N PRO A 173 -7.80 10.67 13.34
CA PRO A 173 -8.98 10.26 14.04
C PRO A 173 -8.51 9.81 15.41
N GLU A 174 -9.01 10.46 16.46
CA GLU A 174 -8.64 10.13 17.85
C GLU A 174 -8.62 8.61 17.93
N ASP A 175 -7.48 8.06 18.33
CA ASP A 175 -7.31 6.61 18.50
C ASP A 175 -8.39 6.18 19.51
N ASP A 176 -9.53 5.75 18.98
CA ASP A 176 -10.69 5.32 19.76
C ASP A 176 -10.39 4.03 20.55
N GLY A 177 -9.15 3.54 20.46
CA GLY A 177 -8.67 2.31 21.10
C GLY A 177 -9.33 1.04 20.54
N ILE A 178 -10.09 1.17 19.45
CA ILE A 178 -10.76 0.07 18.79
C ILE A 178 -9.84 -0.54 17.74
N LEU A 179 -9.58 -1.85 17.83
CA LEU A 179 -8.79 -2.57 16.84
C LEU A 179 -9.55 -2.68 15.52
N ASN A 180 -9.00 -2.12 14.45
CA ASN A 180 -9.54 -2.22 13.10
C ASN A 180 -8.97 -3.48 12.39
N LEU A 181 -9.84 -4.42 12.02
CA LEU A 181 -9.49 -5.70 11.45
C LEU A 181 -10.08 -5.87 10.05
N ALA A 182 -9.23 -5.98 9.02
CA ALA A 182 -9.64 -6.27 7.65
C ALA A 182 -9.52 -7.76 7.32
N ILE A 183 -10.46 -8.28 6.52
CA ILE A 183 -10.42 -9.66 6.00
C ILE A 183 -10.14 -9.58 4.51
N ILE A 184 -8.94 -9.98 4.11
CA ILE A 184 -8.46 -9.93 2.73
C ILE A 184 -8.20 -11.34 2.17
N GLY A 185 -8.13 -11.46 0.86
CA GLY A 185 -7.90 -12.74 0.17
C GLY A 185 -8.67 -12.84 -1.13
N ARG A 186 -8.34 -13.82 -1.95
CA ARG A 186 -8.97 -14.08 -3.24
C ARG A 186 -10.48 -14.37 -3.13
N PRO A 187 -11.23 -14.29 -4.23
CA PRO A 187 -12.60 -14.80 -4.29
C PRO A 187 -12.67 -16.28 -3.86
N ASN A 188 -13.76 -16.68 -3.21
CA ASN A 188 -14.08 -18.07 -2.83
C ASN A 188 -13.15 -18.76 -1.81
N VAL A 189 -12.17 -18.06 -1.21
CA VAL A 189 -11.33 -18.63 -0.12
C VAL A 189 -12.07 -18.74 1.23
N GLY A 190 -13.28 -18.17 1.33
CA GLY A 190 -14.12 -18.28 2.53
C GLY A 190 -14.15 -17.03 3.41
N LYS A 191 -13.80 -15.84 2.89
CA LYS A 191 -13.86 -14.56 3.63
C LYS A 191 -15.22 -14.28 4.28
N SER A 192 -16.30 -14.43 3.51
CA SER A 192 -17.67 -14.18 4.00
C SER A 192 -18.09 -15.16 5.09
N SER A 193 -17.69 -16.42 4.95
CA SER A 193 -17.93 -17.44 5.99
C SER A 193 -17.16 -17.12 7.27
N LEU A 194 -15.91 -16.69 7.15
CA LEU A 194 -15.10 -16.28 8.28
C LEU A 194 -15.67 -15.04 8.97
N ALA A 195 -16.00 -13.98 8.20
CA ALA A 195 -16.61 -12.75 8.73
C ALA A 195 -17.92 -13.04 9.50
N ASN A 196 -18.81 -13.87 8.92
CA ASN A 196 -20.03 -14.28 9.57
C ASN A 196 -19.75 -15.09 10.86
N ARG A 197 -18.75 -15.95 10.85
CA ARG A 197 -18.37 -16.75 12.03
C ARG A 197 -17.83 -15.86 13.15
N LEU A 198 -16.99 -14.87 12.81
CA LEU A 198 -16.47 -13.90 13.77
C LEU A 198 -17.61 -13.02 14.33
N ALA A 199 -18.49 -12.51 13.48
CA ALA A 199 -19.63 -11.68 13.88
C ALA A 199 -20.68 -12.43 14.75
N ASN A 200 -20.87 -13.73 14.50
CA ASN A 200 -21.87 -14.52 15.24
C ASN A 200 -21.38 -15.05 16.60
N LYS A 201 -20.07 -15.04 16.85
CA LYS A 201 -19.51 -15.66 18.06
C LYS A 201 -19.81 -14.92 19.36
N LYS A 202 -20.07 -13.59 19.28
CA LYS A 202 -20.65 -12.83 20.38
C LYS A 202 -21.34 -11.57 19.83
N ARG A 203 -22.63 -11.66 19.62
CA ARG A 203 -23.51 -10.49 19.66
C ARG A 203 -23.61 -10.05 21.12
N SER A 204 -22.76 -9.14 21.53
CA SER A 204 -22.99 -8.37 22.73
C SER A 204 -23.10 -6.90 22.31
N ILE A 205 -24.32 -6.42 22.40
CA ILE A 205 -24.69 -5.00 22.39
C ILE A 205 -24.23 -4.23 21.16
N VAL A 206 -25.08 -4.18 20.13
CA VAL A 206 -25.21 -2.97 19.33
C VAL A 206 -25.61 -1.87 20.33
N SER A 207 -24.65 -1.15 20.88
CA SER A 207 -24.96 0.13 21.49
C SER A 207 -25.23 1.07 20.32
N ASP A 208 -26.50 1.48 20.17
CA ASP A 208 -26.87 2.67 19.41
C ASP A 208 -26.29 3.92 20.11
N VAL A 209 -24.96 3.99 20.19
CA VAL A 209 -24.27 5.23 20.48
C VAL A 209 -24.21 5.99 19.17
N ALA A 210 -25.19 6.86 18.98
CA ALA A 210 -25.23 7.82 17.90
C ALA A 210 -23.89 8.60 17.92
N GLY A 211 -23.04 8.38 16.90
CA GLY A 211 -21.74 9.05 16.75
C GLY A 211 -20.54 8.15 16.47
N THR A 212 -20.61 6.81 16.62
CA THR A 212 -19.47 5.90 16.41
C THR A 212 -19.53 5.11 15.09
N THR A 213 -20.59 5.25 14.31
CA THR A 213 -20.70 4.64 12.97
C THR A 213 -20.36 5.67 11.91
N ARG A 214 -19.05 5.84 11.61
CA ARG A 214 -18.62 6.63 10.44
C ARG A 214 -19.01 6.00 9.11
N ASP A 215 -19.25 4.68 9.07
CA ASP A 215 -19.73 3.97 7.87
C ASP A 215 -20.68 2.83 8.24
N ALA A 216 -21.86 2.79 7.60
CA ALA A 216 -22.86 1.72 7.71
C ALA A 216 -22.36 0.33 7.22
N ILE A 217 -21.07 0.20 6.96
CA ILE A 217 -20.40 -0.92 6.27
C ILE A 217 -19.61 -1.81 7.24
N ASP A 218 -19.27 -1.29 8.43
CA ASP A 218 -18.43 -1.96 9.42
C ASP A 218 -19.24 -2.80 10.42
N THR A 219 -18.65 -3.82 11.02
CA THR A 219 -19.30 -4.66 12.04
C THR A 219 -18.48 -4.63 13.33
N MET A 220 -19.08 -4.17 14.41
CA MET A 220 -18.46 -4.22 15.73
C MET A 220 -18.63 -5.60 16.37
N ILE A 221 -17.54 -6.12 16.92
CA ILE A 221 -17.52 -7.33 17.73
C ILE A 221 -16.76 -7.08 19.03
N GLU A 222 -17.01 -7.87 20.05
CA GLU A 222 -16.24 -7.83 21.30
C GLU A 222 -15.58 -9.18 21.53
N TRP A 223 -14.31 -9.20 21.89
CA TRP A 223 -13.59 -10.39 22.26
C TRP A 223 -12.78 -10.18 23.54
N LYS A 224 -13.12 -10.93 24.59
CA LYS A 224 -12.50 -10.83 25.94
C LYS A 224 -12.48 -9.39 26.49
N GLY A 225 -13.54 -8.62 26.26
CA GLY A 225 -13.64 -7.24 26.71
C GLY A 225 -12.94 -6.22 25.80
N THR A 226 -12.30 -6.64 24.71
CA THR A 226 -11.67 -5.75 23.75
C THR A 226 -12.60 -5.51 22.55
N PRO A 227 -12.95 -4.25 22.24
CA PRO A 227 -13.74 -3.92 21.07
C PRO A 227 -12.90 -4.07 19.80
N ILE A 228 -13.49 -4.69 18.76
CA ILE A 228 -12.86 -4.91 17.47
C ILE A 228 -13.83 -4.47 16.38
N ARG A 229 -13.37 -3.67 15.43
CA ARG A 229 -14.11 -3.25 14.25
C ARG A 229 -13.67 -4.08 13.06
N LEU A 230 -14.58 -4.88 12.51
CA LEU A 230 -14.38 -5.55 11.23
C LEU A 230 -14.69 -4.55 10.12
N VAL A 231 -13.67 -4.13 9.38
CA VAL A 231 -13.77 -3.12 8.32
C VAL A 231 -14.35 -3.74 7.04
N ASP A 232 -15.21 -3.01 6.35
CA ASP A 232 -15.84 -3.35 5.04
C ASP A 232 -16.56 -4.71 5.01
N THR A 233 -17.33 -5.02 6.03
CA THR A 233 -18.09 -6.29 6.07
C THR A 233 -19.28 -6.33 5.12
N ALA A 234 -19.86 -5.18 4.70
CA ALA A 234 -20.96 -5.15 3.75
C ALA A 234 -20.55 -5.59 2.34
N GLY A 235 -19.32 -5.26 1.91
CA GLY A 235 -18.74 -5.78 0.68
C GLY A 235 -18.56 -7.31 0.70
N ILE A 236 -18.29 -7.85 1.87
CA ILE A 236 -18.17 -9.31 2.07
C ILE A 236 -19.55 -10.00 2.06
N ARG A 237 -20.63 -9.32 2.49
CA ARG A 237 -21.98 -9.90 2.63
C ARG A 237 -22.83 -9.81 1.37
N LYS A 238 -22.67 -8.80 0.51
CA LYS A 238 -23.46 -8.61 -0.74
C LYS A 238 -22.98 -9.47 -1.91
N LYS A 239 -22.85 -10.79 -1.73
CA LYS A 239 -22.62 -11.75 -2.81
C LYS A 239 -23.94 -12.24 -3.34
N SER A 240 -24.54 -11.62 -4.36
CA SER A 240 -25.49 -12.41 -5.14
C SER A 240 -25.95 -11.89 -6.51
N GLN A 241 -25.42 -10.90 -7.19
CA GLN A 241 -26.05 -10.53 -8.47
C GLN A 241 -25.20 -9.88 -9.59
N VAL A 242 -23.85 -9.92 -9.61
CA VAL A 242 -23.13 -9.38 -10.78
C VAL A 242 -22.00 -10.32 -11.19
N HIS A 243 -22.03 -10.81 -12.44
CA HIS A 243 -21.24 -11.95 -12.90
C HIS A 243 -19.94 -11.63 -13.66
N GLU A 244 -19.55 -10.39 -13.95
CA GLU A 244 -18.38 -10.12 -14.80
C GLU A 244 -17.27 -9.22 -14.19
N ASP A 245 -17.52 -8.49 -13.09
CA ASP A 245 -16.53 -7.59 -12.49
C ASP A 245 -16.13 -7.96 -11.04
N VAL A 246 -16.41 -9.20 -10.60
CA VAL A 246 -16.31 -9.60 -9.18
C VAL A 246 -14.87 -9.61 -8.65
N GLU A 247 -13.88 -9.92 -9.47
CA GLU A 247 -12.47 -9.98 -9.02
C GLU A 247 -11.92 -8.59 -8.78
N TYR A 248 -12.19 -7.67 -9.67
CA TYR A 248 -11.76 -6.29 -9.62
C TYR A 248 -12.33 -5.56 -8.39
N TYR A 249 -13.67 -5.57 -8.22
CA TYR A 249 -14.31 -4.94 -7.06
C TYR A 249 -13.87 -5.56 -5.73
N SER A 250 -13.53 -6.84 -5.72
CA SER A 250 -13.01 -7.51 -4.53
C SER A 250 -11.59 -7.03 -4.15
N LEU A 251 -10.75 -6.75 -5.16
CA LEU A 251 -9.40 -6.22 -4.94
C LEU A 251 -9.44 -4.79 -4.41
N VAL A 252 -10.22 -3.92 -5.04
CA VAL A 252 -10.36 -2.51 -4.68
C VAL A 252 -10.85 -2.33 -3.25
N ARG A 253 -11.93 -3.04 -2.90
CA ARG A 253 -12.43 -3.02 -1.52
C ARG A 253 -11.42 -3.58 -0.53
N GLY A 254 -10.65 -4.59 -0.94
CA GLY A 254 -9.54 -5.09 -0.16
C GLY A 254 -8.50 -4.01 0.14
N LEU A 255 -8.18 -3.17 -0.84
CA LEU A 255 -7.25 -2.05 -0.68
C LEU A 255 -7.80 -0.98 0.28
N GLN A 256 -9.04 -0.55 0.08
CA GLN A 256 -9.72 0.41 0.98
C GLN A 256 -9.82 -0.12 2.42
N ALA A 257 -10.10 -1.41 2.58
CA ALA A 257 -10.11 -2.03 3.90
C ALA A 257 -8.72 -2.07 4.55
N MET A 258 -7.65 -2.32 3.75
CA MET A 258 -6.26 -2.28 4.24
C MET A 258 -5.87 -0.88 4.73
N ASP A 259 -6.29 0.19 4.04
CA ASP A 259 -5.93 1.57 4.41
C ASP A 259 -6.49 1.99 5.78
N ARG A 260 -7.61 1.35 6.19
CA ARG A 260 -8.29 1.60 7.47
C ARG A 260 -7.93 0.58 8.56
N ALA A 261 -7.18 -0.49 8.21
CA ALA A 261 -6.93 -1.60 9.11
C ALA A 261 -5.64 -1.46 9.91
N ASP A 262 -5.69 -1.85 11.17
CA ASP A 262 -4.50 -2.11 11.98
C ASP A 262 -3.90 -3.48 11.67
N VAL A 263 -4.78 -4.47 11.49
CA VAL A 263 -4.41 -5.86 11.21
C VAL A 263 -5.21 -6.39 10.03
N CYS A 264 -4.53 -7.03 9.09
CA CYS A 264 -5.13 -7.74 7.98
C CYS A 264 -5.11 -9.26 8.23
N LEU A 265 -6.26 -9.89 8.10
CA LEU A 265 -6.40 -11.35 8.07
C LEU A 265 -6.33 -11.82 6.61
N LEU A 266 -5.20 -12.33 6.17
CA LEU A 266 -5.04 -12.91 4.83
C LEU A 266 -5.61 -14.31 4.81
N VAL A 267 -6.77 -14.49 4.20
CA VAL A 267 -7.45 -15.80 4.08
C VAL A 267 -7.03 -16.48 2.80
N VAL A 268 -6.46 -17.68 2.94
CA VAL A 268 -5.99 -18.53 1.85
C VAL A 268 -6.73 -19.87 1.90
N ASP A 269 -7.07 -20.42 0.75
CA ASP A 269 -7.62 -21.77 0.63
C ASP A 269 -6.50 -22.79 0.79
N ALA A 270 -6.46 -23.49 1.91
CA ALA A 270 -5.42 -24.47 2.21
C ALA A 270 -5.38 -25.63 1.20
N SER A 271 -6.51 -25.97 0.56
CA SER A 271 -6.55 -27.05 -0.45
C SER A 271 -5.82 -26.70 -1.75
N VAL A 272 -5.58 -25.40 -1.99
CA VAL A 272 -4.84 -24.86 -3.15
C VAL A 272 -3.42 -24.42 -2.76
N GLY A 273 -3.22 -24.05 -1.48
CA GLY A 273 -2.00 -23.43 -0.98
C GLY A 273 -1.92 -21.93 -1.34
N VAL A 274 -0.80 -21.31 -0.97
CA VAL A 274 -0.56 -19.88 -1.24
C VAL A 274 -0.22 -19.66 -2.70
N THR A 275 -0.97 -18.81 -3.38
CA THR A 275 -0.79 -18.47 -4.80
C THR A 275 -0.06 -17.13 -4.96
N GLU A 276 0.26 -16.78 -6.21
CA GLU A 276 0.86 -15.48 -6.55
C GLU A 276 -0.06 -14.31 -6.20
N GLN A 277 -1.36 -14.48 -6.37
CA GLN A 277 -2.36 -13.46 -6.04
C GLN A 277 -2.46 -13.22 -4.52
N ASP A 278 -2.36 -14.29 -3.71
CA ASP A 278 -2.28 -14.18 -2.25
C ASP A 278 -0.99 -13.49 -1.80
N GLN A 279 0.14 -13.77 -2.47
CA GLN A 279 1.42 -13.10 -2.24
C GLN A 279 1.33 -11.59 -2.54
N LYS A 280 0.70 -11.20 -3.65
CA LYS A 280 0.47 -9.79 -4.00
C LYS A 280 -0.35 -9.06 -2.93
N LEU A 281 -1.43 -9.68 -2.44
CA LEU A 281 -2.25 -9.12 -1.36
C LEU A 281 -1.47 -8.96 -0.05
N ALA A 282 -0.62 -9.95 0.29
CA ALA A 282 0.25 -9.87 1.46
C ALA A 282 1.23 -8.69 1.36
N ASN A 283 1.89 -8.54 0.20
CA ASN A 283 2.81 -7.42 -0.04
C ASN A 283 2.11 -6.07 0.10
N MET A 284 0.93 -5.90 -0.50
CA MET A 284 0.14 -4.66 -0.43
C MET A 284 -0.22 -4.29 1.02
N ALA A 285 -0.56 -5.28 1.86
CA ALA A 285 -0.84 -5.05 3.28
C ALA A 285 0.42 -4.63 4.05
N VAL A 286 1.57 -5.26 3.77
CA VAL A 286 2.87 -4.94 4.38
C VAL A 286 3.33 -3.54 3.98
N GLU A 287 3.21 -3.15 2.72
CA GLU A 287 3.56 -1.83 2.20
C GLU A 287 2.73 -0.72 2.87
N ARG A 288 1.44 -1.00 3.15
CA ARG A 288 0.55 -0.08 3.90
C ARG A 288 0.84 -0.04 5.41
N GLY A 289 1.73 -0.91 5.89
CA GLY A 289 2.10 -0.98 7.31
C GLY A 289 1.06 -1.67 8.18
N CYS A 290 0.17 -2.46 7.60
CA CYS A 290 -0.74 -3.30 8.35
C CYS A 290 0.04 -4.45 9.01
N ALA A 291 -0.34 -4.80 10.23
CA ALA A 291 0.04 -6.10 10.76
C ALA A 291 -0.71 -7.21 10.00
N LEU A 292 -0.12 -8.39 9.86
CA LEU A 292 -0.64 -9.45 9.00
C LEU A 292 -0.69 -10.80 9.72
N VAL A 293 -1.83 -11.48 9.61
CA VAL A 293 -2.04 -12.85 10.08
C VAL A 293 -2.51 -13.72 8.91
N LEU A 294 -1.81 -14.79 8.63
CA LEU A 294 -2.15 -15.76 7.59
C LEU A 294 -3.15 -16.78 8.13
N LEU A 295 -4.28 -16.93 7.47
CA LEU A 295 -5.31 -17.91 7.78
C LEU A 295 -5.39 -18.94 6.67
N LEU A 296 -4.91 -20.15 6.95
CA LEU A 296 -5.03 -21.29 6.07
C LEU A 296 -6.42 -21.91 6.29
N ASN A 297 -7.41 -21.39 5.53
CA ASN A 297 -8.82 -21.77 5.64
C ASN A 297 -9.13 -23.05 4.87
N LYS A 298 -10.28 -23.63 5.14
CA LYS A 298 -10.72 -24.94 4.64
C LYS A 298 -9.78 -26.08 5.09
N TRP A 299 -9.19 -25.95 6.27
CA TRP A 299 -8.29 -26.95 6.83
C TRP A 299 -8.95 -28.30 7.07
N ASP A 300 -10.27 -28.35 7.09
CA ASP A 300 -11.09 -29.59 7.14
C ASP A 300 -10.93 -30.45 5.87
N LEU A 301 -10.42 -29.88 4.76
CA LEU A 301 -10.12 -30.60 3.51
C LEU A 301 -8.68 -31.15 3.46
N ILE A 302 -7.86 -30.88 4.47
CA ILE A 302 -6.46 -31.32 4.54
C ILE A 302 -6.42 -32.64 5.37
N ASP A 303 -6.46 -33.74 4.68
CA ASP A 303 -6.66 -35.09 5.23
C ASP A 303 -5.37 -35.92 5.31
N SER A 304 -4.26 -35.47 4.70
CA SER A 304 -3.00 -36.20 4.65
C SER A 304 -1.80 -35.35 5.07
N GLU A 305 -0.72 -35.98 5.48
CA GLU A 305 0.55 -35.34 5.81
C GLU A 305 1.17 -34.70 4.56
N ALA A 306 1.11 -35.39 3.42
CA ALA A 306 1.61 -34.84 2.15
C ALA A 306 0.94 -33.52 1.79
N LYS A 307 -0.38 -33.39 1.93
CA LYS A 307 -1.06 -32.10 1.70
C LYS A 307 -0.62 -31.01 2.68
N ARG A 308 -0.34 -31.36 3.95
CA ARG A 308 0.19 -30.40 4.94
C ARG A 308 1.55 -29.87 4.52
N ASP A 309 2.43 -30.76 4.03
CA ASP A 309 3.76 -30.41 3.56
C ASP A 309 3.68 -29.53 2.31
N GLU A 310 2.81 -29.84 1.36
CA GLU A 310 2.57 -29.01 0.18
C GLU A 310 2.14 -27.58 0.57
N VAL A 311 1.20 -27.45 1.51
CA VAL A 311 0.78 -26.15 2.03
C VAL A 311 1.96 -25.41 2.67
N ALA A 312 2.73 -26.09 3.54
CA ALA A 312 3.89 -25.51 4.22
C ALA A 312 4.95 -25.02 3.23
N VAL A 313 5.26 -25.82 2.19
CA VAL A 313 6.17 -25.43 1.10
C VAL A 313 5.64 -24.22 0.35
N SER A 314 4.34 -24.15 0.04
CA SER A 314 3.75 -23.01 -0.64
C SER A 314 3.87 -21.72 0.18
N VAL A 315 3.63 -21.79 1.50
CA VAL A 315 3.79 -20.67 2.43
C VAL A 315 5.26 -20.22 2.47
N ALA A 316 6.18 -21.14 2.69
CA ALA A 316 7.62 -20.83 2.77
C ALA A 316 8.15 -20.20 1.49
N LYS A 317 7.70 -20.68 0.32
CA LYS A 317 8.13 -20.16 -0.99
C LYS A 317 7.54 -18.79 -1.29
N ARG A 318 6.24 -18.60 -1.08
CA ARG A 318 5.52 -17.39 -1.51
C ARG A 318 5.59 -16.25 -0.51
N LEU A 319 5.70 -16.55 0.79
CA LEU A 319 5.76 -15.55 1.86
C LEU A 319 7.16 -15.45 2.50
N ALA A 320 8.20 -15.87 1.75
CA ALA A 320 9.60 -15.77 2.19
C ALA A 320 10.05 -14.33 2.52
N PHE A 321 9.40 -13.32 1.97
CA PHE A 321 9.66 -11.89 2.26
C PHE A 321 9.17 -11.46 3.64
N ALA A 322 8.24 -12.20 4.25
CA ALA A 322 7.64 -11.88 5.54
C ALA A 322 7.52 -13.12 6.45
N PRO A 323 8.65 -13.72 6.86
CA PRO A 323 8.67 -14.94 7.68
C PRO A 323 8.09 -14.73 9.09
N TRP A 324 7.87 -13.50 9.47
CA TRP A 324 7.32 -13.08 10.75
C TRP A 324 5.78 -13.13 10.82
N ILE A 325 5.10 -13.45 9.71
CA ILE A 325 3.65 -13.58 9.68
C ILE A 325 3.20 -14.82 10.49
N ALA A 326 2.32 -14.60 11.47
CA ALA A 326 1.69 -15.70 12.20
C ALA A 326 0.75 -16.48 11.28
N SER A 327 0.88 -17.81 11.22
CA SER A 327 0.04 -18.69 10.40
C SER A 327 -0.89 -19.54 11.28
N ILE A 328 -2.18 -19.59 10.93
CA ILE A 328 -3.21 -20.33 11.67
C ILE A 328 -4.02 -21.20 10.73
N ASN A 329 -4.11 -22.49 11.07
CA ASN A 329 -4.93 -23.45 10.36
C ASN A 329 -6.38 -23.36 10.86
N VAL A 330 -7.29 -22.88 10.01
CA VAL A 330 -8.68 -22.59 10.37
C VAL A 330 -9.68 -23.31 9.46
N SER A 331 -10.89 -23.52 9.95
CA SER A 331 -12.04 -23.86 9.11
C SER A 331 -13.20 -22.95 9.48
N ALA A 332 -13.52 -22.02 8.59
CA ALA A 332 -14.69 -21.17 8.75
C ALA A 332 -16.00 -21.97 8.71
N LEU A 333 -16.01 -23.14 8.05
CA LEU A 333 -17.16 -24.02 7.98
C LEU A 333 -17.43 -24.69 9.34
N THR A 334 -16.42 -25.33 9.94
CA THR A 334 -16.56 -26.07 11.20
C THR A 334 -16.41 -25.20 12.45
N GLY A 335 -15.83 -24.00 12.33
CA GLY A 335 -15.50 -23.11 13.44
C GLY A 335 -14.16 -23.42 14.11
N ARG A 336 -13.34 -24.30 13.51
CA ARG A 336 -12.03 -24.68 14.05
C ARG A 336 -11.11 -23.48 14.15
N ALA A 337 -10.48 -23.29 15.32
CA ALA A 337 -9.45 -22.33 15.64
C ALA A 337 -9.83 -20.82 15.50
N ILE A 338 -11.12 -20.48 15.44
CA ILE A 338 -11.58 -19.08 15.31
C ILE A 338 -11.11 -18.23 16.50
N ASP A 339 -11.06 -18.75 17.72
CA ASP A 339 -10.55 -18.01 18.89
C ASP A 339 -9.06 -17.70 18.79
N LYS A 340 -8.29 -18.58 18.12
CA LYS A 340 -6.87 -18.34 17.87
C LYS A 340 -6.65 -17.22 16.89
N VAL A 341 -7.58 -17.01 15.93
CA VAL A 341 -7.51 -15.90 14.97
C VAL A 341 -7.56 -14.55 15.69
N LEU A 342 -8.53 -14.35 16.57
CA LEU A 342 -8.67 -13.09 17.32
C LEU A 342 -7.49 -12.88 18.29
N ALA A 343 -6.99 -13.94 18.92
CA ALA A 343 -5.82 -13.87 19.78
C ALA A 343 -4.56 -13.43 18.99
N ALA A 344 -4.35 -14.01 17.80
CA ALA A 344 -3.21 -13.64 16.95
C ALA A 344 -3.35 -12.23 16.38
N ALA A 345 -4.58 -11.79 16.05
CA ALA A 345 -4.82 -10.43 15.58
C ALA A 345 -4.48 -9.41 16.68
N LEU A 346 -4.89 -9.65 17.93
CA LEU A 346 -4.53 -8.76 19.04
C LEU A 346 -3.01 -8.74 19.30
N SER A 347 -2.36 -9.92 19.30
CA SER A 347 -0.89 -9.98 19.47
C SER A 347 -0.14 -9.24 18.36
N ALA A 348 -0.62 -9.33 17.11
CA ALA A 348 -0.05 -8.59 15.98
C ALA A 348 -0.28 -7.07 16.11
N ALA A 349 -1.43 -6.64 16.61
CA ALA A 349 -1.75 -5.24 16.89
C ALA A 349 -0.86 -4.69 18.02
N GLU A 350 -0.66 -5.44 19.09
CA GLU A 350 0.25 -5.08 20.18
C GLU A 350 1.69 -4.95 19.67
N SER A 351 2.15 -5.89 18.83
CA SER A 351 3.48 -5.82 18.21
C SER A 351 3.63 -4.60 17.29
N ARG A 352 2.55 -4.21 16.58
CA ARG A 352 2.52 -3.04 15.71
C ARG A 352 2.61 -1.73 16.50
N ALA A 353 2.03 -1.68 17.68
CA ALA A 353 2.00 -0.50 18.55
C ALA A 353 3.18 -0.43 19.55
N VAL A 354 4.10 -1.38 19.50
CA VAL A 354 5.19 -1.50 20.48
C VAL A 354 6.07 -0.26 20.52
N GLN A 355 6.47 0.14 21.74
CA GLN A 355 7.44 1.20 21.98
C GLN A 355 8.77 0.58 22.44
N LEU A 356 9.78 0.61 21.58
CA LEU A 356 11.10 0.07 21.85
C LEU A 356 11.97 1.12 22.55
N LYS A 357 12.60 0.74 23.65
CA LYS A 357 13.50 1.65 24.37
C LYS A 357 14.75 1.92 23.56
N THR A 358 15.11 3.20 23.46
CA THR A 358 16.34 3.64 22.77
C THR A 358 17.60 2.97 23.32
N SER A 359 17.67 2.73 24.63
CA SER A 359 18.79 2.03 25.25
C SER A 359 18.95 0.59 24.76
N GLU A 360 17.83 -0.15 24.66
CA GLU A 360 17.82 -1.54 24.18
C GLU A 360 18.18 -1.65 22.70
N LEU A 361 17.75 -0.66 21.86
CA LEU A 361 18.14 -0.56 20.46
C LEU A 361 19.65 -0.33 20.30
N ASN A 362 20.22 0.58 21.11
CA ASN A 362 21.65 0.88 21.04
C ASN A 362 22.53 -0.22 21.64
N GLU A 363 22.04 -0.96 22.60
CA GLU A 363 22.69 -2.18 23.09
C GLU A 363 22.76 -3.25 22.00
N LEU A 364 21.67 -3.45 21.23
CA LEU A 364 21.67 -4.35 20.07
C LEU A 364 22.70 -3.90 19.02
N LEU A 365 22.79 -2.60 18.74
CA LEU A 365 23.80 -2.07 17.83
C LEU A 365 25.23 -2.31 18.31
N ALA A 366 25.49 -2.24 19.63
CA ALA A 366 26.78 -2.58 20.19
C ALA A 366 27.15 -4.04 19.93
N GLN A 367 26.22 -4.96 20.17
CA GLN A 367 26.39 -6.40 19.89
C GLN A 367 26.67 -6.67 18.41
N ILE A 368 25.94 -6.00 17.48
CA ILE A 368 26.16 -6.13 16.04
C ILE A 368 27.56 -5.66 15.64
N ARG A 369 28.04 -4.55 16.23
CA ARG A 369 29.39 -4.01 15.98
C ARG A 369 30.48 -4.93 16.49
N GLU A 370 30.32 -5.47 17.69
CA GLU A 370 31.24 -6.43 18.30
C GLU A 370 31.33 -7.74 17.51
N GLY A 371 30.22 -8.18 16.93
CA GLY A 371 30.18 -9.33 16.03
C GLY A 371 30.85 -9.11 14.67
N GLY A 372 31.39 -7.90 14.41
CA GLY A 372 32.13 -7.58 13.19
C GLY A 372 31.27 -7.43 11.91
N HIS A 373 29.95 -7.46 12.05
CA HIS A 373 29.03 -7.32 10.93
C HIS A 373 28.94 -5.87 10.45
N THR A 374 29.51 -5.59 9.29
CA THR A 374 29.51 -4.25 8.68
C THR A 374 29.67 -4.39 7.15
N VAL A 375 29.17 -3.42 6.42
CA VAL A 375 29.33 -3.30 4.98
C VAL A 375 30.48 -2.36 4.66
N SER A 376 31.26 -2.70 3.66
CA SER A 376 32.33 -1.84 3.16
C SER A 376 32.40 -1.87 1.64
N ASP A 377 32.55 -0.70 1.02
CA ASP A 377 32.79 -0.55 -0.42
C ASP A 377 33.87 0.50 -0.67
N ARG A 378 34.82 0.18 -1.57
CA ARG A 378 35.92 1.07 -2.01
C ARG A 378 36.66 1.78 -0.88
N GLY A 379 36.92 1.06 0.22
CA GLY A 379 37.62 1.61 1.39
C GLY A 379 36.73 2.42 2.35
N ARG A 380 35.45 2.65 2.03
CA ARG A 380 34.47 3.22 2.98
C ARG A 380 33.83 2.09 3.77
N ARG A 381 33.71 2.26 5.07
CA ARG A 381 33.08 1.30 5.97
C ARG A 381 31.85 1.93 6.61
N LEU A 382 30.74 1.22 6.59
CA LEU A 382 29.50 1.63 7.29
C LEU A 382 29.74 1.63 8.82
N LYS A 383 29.38 2.72 9.45
CA LYS A 383 29.38 2.85 10.92
C LYS A 383 28.05 3.40 11.36
N ILE A 384 27.19 2.55 11.94
CA ILE A 384 25.96 2.98 12.58
C ILE A 384 26.31 3.45 14.00
N GLN A 385 26.01 4.69 14.29
CA GLN A 385 26.36 5.31 15.57
C GLN A 385 25.25 5.19 16.61
N TYR A 386 24.00 5.31 16.18
CA TYR A 386 22.86 5.45 17.04
C TYR A 386 21.59 4.94 16.34
N ALA A 387 20.65 4.38 17.12
CA ALA A 387 19.32 4.03 16.65
C ALA A 387 18.26 4.46 17.65
N THR A 388 17.12 4.86 17.13
CA THR A 388 15.92 5.11 17.94
C THR A 388 14.66 4.82 17.15
N GLN A 389 13.56 4.54 17.83
CA GLN A 389 12.25 4.45 17.20
C GLN A 389 11.72 5.86 16.94
N THR A 390 11.39 6.15 15.68
CA THR A 390 10.90 7.46 15.23
C THR A 390 9.44 7.44 14.81
N GLY A 391 8.80 6.27 14.85
CA GLY A 391 7.39 6.10 14.54
C GLY A 391 6.85 4.80 15.11
N SER A 392 5.53 4.75 15.26
CA SER A 392 4.78 3.56 15.68
C SER A 392 3.66 3.29 14.67
N LYS A 393 3.10 2.06 14.71
CA LYS A 393 1.93 1.66 13.89
C LYS A 393 2.14 1.76 12.37
N PRO A 394 3.16 1.10 11.77
CA PRO A 394 4.10 0.13 12.34
C PRO A 394 5.36 0.77 12.93
N PRO A 395 6.19 0.02 13.67
CA PRO A 395 7.45 0.52 14.20
C PRO A 395 8.39 1.02 13.09
N VAL A 396 8.84 2.27 13.19
CA VAL A 396 9.84 2.87 12.33
C VAL A 396 11.10 3.11 13.14
N ILE A 397 12.20 2.45 12.76
CA ILE A 397 13.48 2.56 13.45
C ILE A 397 14.45 3.30 12.57
N SER A 398 14.94 4.44 13.05
CA SER A 398 15.93 5.25 12.35
C SER A 398 17.32 4.97 12.90
N PHE A 399 18.27 4.76 11.98
CA PHE A 399 19.68 4.51 12.23
C PHE A 399 20.50 5.67 11.69
N TRP A 400 21.27 6.33 12.55
CA TRP A 400 22.19 7.37 12.12
C TRP A 400 23.55 6.77 11.83
N CYS A 401 24.04 6.94 10.62
CA CYS A 401 25.28 6.36 10.13
C CYS A 401 26.09 7.38 9.30
N ASN A 402 27.34 7.02 9.02
CA ASN A 402 28.24 7.85 8.21
C ASN A 402 27.98 7.75 6.71
N ALA A 403 27.50 6.60 6.23
CA ALA A 403 27.35 6.27 4.81
C ALA A 403 26.08 5.43 4.58
N PRO A 404 24.86 6.04 4.53
CA PRO A 404 23.61 5.33 4.30
C PRO A 404 23.59 4.61 2.95
N ASP A 405 24.28 5.13 1.96
CA ASP A 405 24.43 4.58 0.60
C ASP A 405 25.13 3.21 0.53
N LEU A 406 25.78 2.78 1.61
CA LEU A 406 26.39 1.45 1.71
C LEU A 406 25.42 0.37 2.22
N VAL A 407 24.24 0.74 2.69
CA VAL A 407 23.24 -0.22 3.18
C VAL A 407 22.56 -0.87 1.97
N ASP A 408 22.79 -2.16 1.81
CA ASP A 408 22.12 -2.99 0.82
C ASP A 408 20.96 -3.78 1.45
N ASP A 409 20.12 -4.40 0.60
CA ASP A 409 18.96 -5.19 1.03
C ASP A 409 19.37 -6.36 1.97
N ASN A 410 20.58 -6.90 1.81
CA ASN A 410 21.05 -8.00 2.65
C ASN A 410 21.38 -7.52 4.06
N TYR A 411 22.01 -6.35 4.17
CA TYR A 411 22.31 -5.76 5.45
C TYR A 411 21.06 -5.26 6.16
N GLU A 412 20.11 -4.69 5.43
CA GLU A 412 18.81 -4.30 5.98
C GLU A 412 18.06 -5.50 6.54
N ARG A 413 17.98 -6.62 5.80
CA ARG A 413 17.40 -7.88 6.29
C ARG A 413 18.13 -8.45 7.50
N PHE A 414 19.46 -8.34 7.52
CA PHE A 414 20.24 -8.76 8.68
C PHE A 414 19.86 -7.97 9.93
N ILE A 415 19.79 -6.64 9.83
CA ILE A 415 19.36 -5.77 10.94
C ILE A 415 17.92 -6.10 11.38
N GLU A 416 17.01 -6.29 10.42
CA GLU A 416 15.61 -6.67 10.71
C GLU A 416 15.54 -7.98 11.49
N ASN A 417 16.28 -9.00 11.06
CA ASN A 417 16.33 -10.30 11.75
C ASN A 417 16.84 -10.15 13.19
N ARG A 418 17.90 -9.37 13.40
CA ARG A 418 18.42 -9.11 14.74
C ARG A 418 17.43 -8.36 15.66
N LEU A 419 16.68 -7.42 15.09
CA LEU A 419 15.59 -6.74 15.81
C LEU A 419 14.50 -7.74 16.22
N ARG A 420 14.09 -8.62 15.30
CA ARG A 420 13.06 -9.64 15.57
C ARG A 420 13.51 -10.72 16.56
N GLU A 421 14.80 -11.05 16.59
CA GLU A 421 15.38 -11.97 17.60
C GLU A 421 15.35 -11.37 19.02
N LYS A 422 15.62 -10.06 19.15
CA LYS A 422 15.63 -9.38 20.45
C LYS A 422 14.24 -8.96 20.90
N PHE A 423 13.39 -8.52 19.97
CA PHE A 423 12.05 -7.98 20.26
C PHE A 423 10.98 -8.87 19.63
N SER A 424 9.93 -9.17 20.39
CA SER A 424 8.80 -9.95 19.87
C SER A 424 7.93 -9.09 18.96
N LEU A 425 8.26 -9.09 17.66
CA LEU A 425 7.60 -8.29 16.60
C LEU A 425 6.84 -9.19 15.62
N VAL A 426 6.09 -10.15 16.18
CA VAL A 426 5.33 -11.13 15.40
C VAL A 426 4.14 -10.47 14.71
N GLY A 427 3.91 -10.81 13.46
CA GLY A 427 2.76 -10.33 12.70
C GLY A 427 2.82 -8.87 12.25
N THR A 428 3.90 -8.12 12.55
CA THR A 428 4.00 -6.71 12.15
C THR A 428 5.22 -6.44 11.26
N PRO A 429 5.07 -5.61 10.20
CA PRO A 429 6.22 -5.10 9.47
C PRO A 429 7.02 -4.12 10.33
N ILE A 430 8.30 -3.98 10.02
CA ILE A 430 9.20 -2.97 10.60
C ILE A 430 9.72 -2.12 9.45
N ARG A 431 9.79 -0.82 9.64
CA ARG A 431 10.41 0.09 8.67
C ARG A 431 11.75 0.55 9.20
N LEU A 432 12.83 0.29 8.45
CA LEU A 432 14.17 0.74 8.77
C LEU A 432 14.49 1.98 7.94
N LYS A 433 15.06 3.01 8.58
CA LYS A 433 15.50 4.24 7.90
C LYS A 433 16.94 4.51 8.26
N PHE A 434 17.83 4.58 7.27
CA PHE A 434 19.22 4.91 7.46
C PHE A 434 19.45 6.38 7.08
N ARG A 435 19.94 7.17 8.03
CA ARG A 435 20.12 8.62 7.88
C ARG A 435 21.56 9.02 8.09
N LYS A 436 22.06 9.96 7.29
CA LYS A 436 23.37 10.57 7.51
C LYS A 436 23.31 11.45 8.76
N LYS A 437 24.28 11.29 9.65
CA LYS A 437 24.41 12.21 10.78
C LYS A 437 24.84 13.57 10.25
N VAL A 438 24.06 14.60 10.50
CA VAL A 438 24.48 15.99 10.29
C VAL A 438 25.46 16.31 11.41
N GLU A 439 26.73 16.57 11.07
CA GLU A 439 27.69 17.10 12.04
C GLU A 439 27.23 18.52 12.37
N SER A 440 26.77 18.70 13.60
CA SER A 440 26.60 20.05 14.15
C SER A 440 27.95 20.69 14.24
N ASN A 441 28.19 21.72 13.46
CA ASN A 441 29.32 22.63 13.64
C ASN A 441 29.22 23.33 15.00
#